data_620bda42f80fd5e660cce56b248991dc
#
_entry.id   620bda42f80fd5e660cce56b248991dc
#
_cell.length_a   1.000
_cell.length_b   1.000
_cell.length_c   1.000
_cell.angle_alpha   90.00
_cell.angle_beta   90.00
_cell.angle_gamma   90.00
#
_symmetry.space_group_name_H-M   'P 1'
#
loop_
_entity.id
_entity.type
_entity.pdbx_description
1 polymer ?
#
loop_
_entity_poly.entity_id
_entity_poly.type
_entity_poly.pdbx_seq_one_letter_code
_entity_poly.pdbx_strand_id
1 'polypeptide(L)'
;MNPSERFPISLGEAIFTLRAIRRFKNEPIDNEIIKDILLSATQAPSGGNSQPWHFLVVKDKIQKEEFAELYHQAWWAKRADQGIYKPEDIAENNKTTLSAMKLSDEIATAPAIILVCATAQGSGPMGSVIPAVQNLLLTARSLGIGGTITTLHPSVEDQVKSMFNMPENVQIVYCVPIGYPKGNFGPVQRKPLAEVTSLGVWGEPL
;
A
#
# COMPACT_ATOMS: atom_id res chain seq x y z
N MET A 1 -22.16 -13.90 -10.83
CA MET A 1 -22.39 -13.06 -9.63
C MET A 1 -21.74 -11.70 -9.90
N ASN A 2 -22.48 -10.61 -9.71
CA ASN A 2 -21.93 -9.27 -9.89
C ASN A 2 -20.79 -9.07 -8.87
N PRO A 3 -19.58 -8.61 -9.27
CA PRO A 3 -18.46 -8.40 -8.32
C PRO A 3 -18.85 -7.55 -7.11
N SER A 4 -19.71 -6.54 -7.28
CA SER A 4 -20.17 -5.67 -6.19
C SER A 4 -20.97 -6.40 -5.10
N GLU A 5 -21.56 -7.55 -5.38
CA GLU A 5 -22.34 -8.35 -4.42
C GLU A 5 -21.46 -9.19 -3.50
N ARG A 6 -20.14 -9.25 -3.78
CA ARG A 6 -19.19 -10.01 -2.97
C ARG A 6 -18.62 -9.22 -1.77
N PHE A 7 -18.95 -7.94 -1.65
CA PHE A 7 -18.39 -7.08 -0.59
C PHE A 7 -19.34 -7.00 0.60
N PRO A 8 -19.03 -7.68 1.72
CA PRO A 8 -19.99 -7.92 2.82
C PRO A 8 -20.22 -6.70 3.72
N ILE A 9 -19.41 -5.63 3.61
CA ILE A 9 -19.59 -4.43 4.43
C ILE A 9 -19.91 -3.20 3.57
N SER A 10 -20.53 -2.20 4.18
CA SER A 10 -20.86 -0.96 3.50
C SER A 10 -19.60 -0.15 3.14
N LEU A 11 -19.71 0.72 2.12
CA LEU A 11 -18.66 1.66 1.77
C LEU A 11 -18.29 2.56 2.97
N GLY A 12 -19.29 3.01 3.74
CA GLY A 12 -19.08 3.81 4.94
C GLY A 12 -18.24 3.07 5.96
N GLU A 13 -18.58 1.82 6.27
CA GLU A 13 -17.79 1.01 7.18
C GLU A 13 -16.36 0.82 6.67
N ALA A 14 -16.17 0.52 5.39
CA ALA A 14 -14.85 0.35 4.80
C ALA A 14 -14.00 1.63 4.96
N ILE A 15 -14.54 2.80 4.60
CA ILE A 15 -13.83 4.09 4.67
C ILE A 15 -13.44 4.44 6.11
N PHE A 16 -14.38 4.32 7.07
CA PHE A 16 -14.14 4.79 8.45
C PHE A 16 -13.38 3.79 9.32
N THR A 17 -13.18 2.55 8.85
CA THR A 17 -12.45 1.52 9.60
C THR A 17 -11.17 1.03 8.92
N LEU A 18 -10.91 1.45 7.68
CA LEU A 18 -9.66 1.17 6.99
C LEU A 18 -8.50 1.85 7.72
N ARG A 19 -7.51 1.06 8.09
CA ARG A 19 -6.26 1.53 8.66
C ARG A 19 -5.07 0.69 8.17
N ALA A 20 -3.88 1.23 8.29
CA ALA A 20 -2.66 0.52 7.94
C ALA A 20 -2.48 -0.74 8.81
N ILE A 21 -2.53 -1.90 8.19
CA ILE A 21 -2.22 -3.20 8.80
C ILE A 21 -0.83 -3.62 8.32
N ARG A 22 0.07 -3.88 9.28
CA ARG A 22 1.48 -4.21 9.03
C ARG A 22 1.89 -5.57 9.59
N ARG A 23 0.96 -6.28 10.25
CA ARG A 23 1.21 -7.61 10.83
C ARG A 23 0.09 -8.54 10.41
N PHE A 24 0.49 -9.66 9.81
CA PHE A 24 -0.44 -10.59 9.16
C PHE A 24 -0.38 -11.96 9.81
N LYS A 25 -1.50 -12.68 9.78
CA LYS A 25 -1.54 -14.09 10.08
C LYS A 25 -0.82 -14.86 9.00
N ASN A 26 -0.26 -16.01 9.34
CA ASN A 26 0.31 -16.94 8.36
C ASN A 26 -0.83 -17.78 7.73
N GLU A 27 -1.70 -17.09 6.98
CA GLU A 27 -2.88 -17.66 6.34
C GLU A 27 -2.89 -17.22 4.89
N PRO A 28 -2.88 -18.13 3.91
CA PRO A 28 -2.82 -17.76 2.49
C PRO A 28 -4.10 -17.05 2.06
N ILE A 29 -3.96 -16.07 1.16
CA ILE A 29 -5.10 -15.46 0.50
C ILE A 29 -5.39 -16.23 -0.79
N ASP A 30 -6.67 -16.58 -1.00
CA ASP A 30 -7.12 -17.18 -2.24
C ASP A 30 -6.88 -16.24 -3.44
N ASN A 31 -6.50 -16.81 -4.58
CA ASN A 31 -6.29 -16.03 -5.79
C ASN A 31 -7.55 -15.32 -6.28
N GLU A 32 -8.75 -15.88 -6.05
CA GLU A 32 -10.00 -15.24 -6.43
C GLU A 32 -10.25 -13.98 -5.57
N ILE A 33 -9.90 -14.01 -4.28
CA ILE A 33 -9.95 -12.81 -3.43
C ILE A 33 -9.00 -11.73 -3.97
N ILE A 34 -7.78 -12.10 -4.35
CA ILE A 34 -6.82 -11.16 -4.93
C ILE A 34 -7.34 -10.58 -6.25
N LYS A 35 -7.94 -11.41 -7.10
CA LYS A 35 -8.57 -10.94 -8.36
C LYS A 35 -9.70 -9.94 -8.10
N ASP A 36 -10.57 -10.19 -7.14
CA ASP A 36 -11.65 -9.26 -6.77
C ASP A 36 -11.09 -7.91 -6.28
N ILE A 37 -10.03 -7.95 -5.48
CA ILE A 37 -9.33 -6.74 -5.02
C ILE A 37 -8.73 -5.96 -6.20
N LEU A 38 -8.06 -6.64 -7.12
CA LEU A 38 -7.43 -6.00 -8.28
C LEU A 38 -8.46 -5.52 -9.31
N LEU A 39 -9.54 -6.27 -9.53
CA LEU A 39 -10.64 -5.85 -10.39
C LEU A 39 -11.26 -4.53 -9.88
N SER A 40 -11.44 -4.39 -8.58
CA SER A 40 -11.93 -3.15 -7.97
C SER A 40 -10.92 -2.00 -8.11
N ALA A 41 -9.63 -2.29 -8.00
CA ALA A 41 -8.58 -1.29 -8.22
C ALA A 41 -8.67 -0.70 -9.65
N THR A 42 -8.92 -1.53 -10.66
CA THR A 42 -9.05 -1.08 -12.06
C THR A 42 -10.31 -0.25 -12.34
N GLN A 43 -11.25 -0.14 -11.41
CA GLN A 43 -12.42 0.75 -11.54
C GLN A 43 -12.11 2.21 -11.17
N ALA A 44 -10.88 2.52 -10.81
CA ALA A 44 -10.45 3.87 -10.52
C ALA A 44 -10.47 4.76 -11.78
N PRO A 45 -10.71 6.07 -11.65
CA PRO A 45 -10.55 6.99 -12.76
C PRO A 45 -9.09 7.12 -13.16
N SER A 46 -8.84 7.38 -14.46
CA SER A 46 -7.50 7.67 -14.98
C SER A 46 -7.55 8.78 -16.03
N GLY A 47 -6.51 9.58 -16.11
CA GLY A 47 -6.40 10.66 -17.08
C GLY A 47 -6.56 10.13 -18.52
N GLY A 48 -7.53 10.68 -19.26
CA GLY A 48 -7.84 10.22 -20.62
C GLY A 48 -8.23 8.74 -20.74
N ASN A 49 -8.65 8.10 -19.66
CA ASN A 49 -8.90 6.67 -19.57
C ASN A 49 -7.69 5.82 -20.00
N SER A 50 -6.48 6.31 -19.74
CA SER A 50 -5.23 5.67 -20.15
C SER A 50 -4.89 4.39 -19.36
N GLN A 51 -5.48 4.23 -18.17
CA GLN A 51 -5.35 3.05 -17.33
C GLN A 51 -3.89 2.57 -17.14
N PRO A 52 -2.98 3.45 -16.71
CA PRO A 52 -1.54 3.23 -16.71
C PRO A 52 -1.05 2.40 -15.53
N TRP A 53 -1.89 1.60 -14.93
CA TRP A 53 -1.55 0.74 -13.80
C TRP A 53 -1.14 -0.66 -14.24
N HIS A 54 -0.20 -1.23 -13.49
CA HIS A 54 0.12 -2.64 -13.53
C HIS A 54 0.32 -3.15 -12.11
N PHE A 55 -0.25 -4.31 -11.79
CA PHE A 55 -0.16 -4.91 -10.46
C PHE A 55 0.63 -6.20 -10.53
N LEU A 56 1.83 -6.21 -9.95
CA LEU A 56 2.61 -7.44 -9.82
C LEU A 56 2.33 -8.05 -8.45
N VAL A 57 1.80 -9.25 -8.43
CA VAL A 57 1.46 -9.98 -7.19
C VAL A 57 2.55 -10.99 -6.87
N VAL A 58 3.23 -10.80 -5.75
CA VAL A 58 4.30 -11.67 -5.28
C VAL A 58 3.76 -12.56 -4.16
N LYS A 59 3.67 -13.87 -4.40
CA LYS A 59 3.21 -14.87 -3.42
C LYS A 59 4.27 -15.95 -3.17
N ASP A 60 5.16 -16.17 -4.11
CA ASP A 60 6.22 -17.16 -3.96
C ASP A 60 7.11 -16.82 -2.76
N LYS A 61 7.45 -17.84 -1.97
CA LYS A 61 8.18 -17.66 -0.72
C LYS A 61 9.58 -17.12 -0.96
N ILE A 62 10.29 -17.67 -1.93
CA ILE A 62 11.69 -17.29 -2.23
C ILE A 62 11.72 -15.85 -2.73
N GLN A 63 10.83 -15.51 -3.68
CA GLN A 63 10.72 -14.14 -4.19
C GLN A 63 10.37 -13.14 -3.07
N LYS A 64 9.50 -13.50 -2.13
CA LYS A 64 9.18 -12.62 -0.99
C LYS A 64 10.36 -12.43 -0.03
N GLU A 65 11.15 -13.48 0.21
CA GLU A 65 12.34 -13.41 1.05
C GLU A 65 13.42 -12.53 0.39
N GLU A 66 13.70 -12.72 -0.89
CA GLU A 66 14.63 -11.87 -1.65
C GLU A 66 14.16 -10.40 -1.72
N PHE A 67 12.88 -10.17 -1.99
CA PHE A 67 12.30 -8.83 -1.96
C PHE A 67 12.39 -8.17 -0.58
N ALA A 68 12.21 -8.95 0.49
CA ALA A 68 12.26 -8.43 1.86
C ALA A 68 13.64 -7.86 2.22
N GLU A 69 14.71 -8.45 1.73
CA GLU A 69 16.08 -7.91 1.92
C GLU A 69 16.21 -6.53 1.28
N LEU A 70 15.75 -6.36 0.04
CA LEU A 70 15.76 -5.08 -0.65
C LEU A 70 14.83 -4.07 0.02
N TYR A 71 13.65 -4.50 0.48
CA TYR A 71 12.72 -3.63 1.18
C TYR A 71 13.28 -3.15 2.53
N HIS A 72 13.96 -4.01 3.27
CA HIS A 72 14.63 -3.66 4.51
C HIS A 72 15.73 -2.62 4.25
N GLN A 73 16.57 -2.82 3.23
CA GLN A 73 17.57 -1.83 2.82
C GLN A 73 16.92 -0.48 2.45
N ALA A 74 15.84 -0.51 1.65
CA ALA A 74 15.08 0.68 1.27
C ALA A 74 14.52 1.43 2.49
N TRP A 75 14.03 0.69 3.48
CA TRP A 75 13.47 1.29 4.69
C TRP A 75 14.55 2.03 5.48
N TRP A 76 15.70 1.40 5.70
CA TRP A 76 16.81 2.02 6.42
C TRP A 76 17.46 3.18 5.63
N ALA A 77 17.56 3.09 4.31
CA ALA A 77 18.02 4.21 3.48
C ALA A 77 17.15 5.46 3.70
N LYS A 78 15.80 5.31 3.67
CA LYS A 78 14.88 6.41 4.00
C LYS A 78 15.03 6.95 5.42
N ARG A 79 15.41 6.12 6.37
CA ARG A 79 15.65 6.57 7.75
C ARG A 79 16.98 7.30 7.84
N ALA A 80 18.00 6.83 7.14
CA ALA A 80 19.29 7.50 7.06
C ALA A 80 19.16 8.94 6.49
N ASP A 81 18.31 9.16 5.48
CA ASP A 81 17.97 10.50 4.96
C ASP A 81 17.38 11.43 6.04
N GLN A 82 16.84 10.87 7.11
CA GLN A 82 16.24 11.58 8.24
C GLN A 82 17.17 11.61 9.48
N GLY A 83 18.42 11.12 9.35
CA GLY A 83 19.37 11.03 10.46
C GLY A 83 19.09 9.89 11.44
N ILE A 84 18.31 8.88 11.05
CA ILE A 84 17.96 7.69 11.85
C ILE A 84 18.72 6.50 11.25
N TYR A 85 19.63 5.90 12.02
CA TYR A 85 20.54 4.86 11.54
C TYR A 85 20.35 3.51 12.26
N LYS A 86 19.68 3.51 13.42
CA LYS A 86 19.48 2.33 14.27
C LYS A 86 18.16 2.44 15.04
N PRO A 87 17.61 1.33 15.55
CA PRO A 87 16.35 1.32 16.28
C PRO A 87 16.26 2.31 17.45
N GLU A 88 17.35 2.51 18.15
CA GLU A 88 17.44 3.41 19.33
C GLU A 88 17.30 4.89 18.96
N ASP A 89 17.53 5.25 17.70
CA ASP A 89 17.32 6.62 17.21
C ASP A 89 15.82 6.94 17.02
N ILE A 90 14.95 5.93 17.08
CA ILE A 90 13.50 6.11 16.96
C ILE A 90 12.91 6.34 18.35
N ALA A 91 12.29 7.48 18.57
CA ALA A 91 11.65 7.80 19.84
C ALA A 91 10.59 6.73 20.21
N GLU A 92 10.58 6.26 21.46
CA GLU A 92 9.69 5.20 21.95
C GLU A 92 8.19 5.51 21.77
N ASN A 93 7.82 6.78 21.80
CA ASN A 93 6.45 7.24 21.58
C ASN A 93 6.07 7.29 20.09
N ASN A 94 7.02 7.17 19.16
CA ASN A 94 6.77 7.12 17.71
C ASN A 94 6.32 5.72 17.27
N LYS A 95 5.15 5.32 17.76
CA LYS A 95 4.56 3.99 17.48
C LYS A 95 4.39 3.70 15.99
N THR A 96 4.16 4.73 15.18
CA THR A 96 3.99 4.57 13.72
C THR A 96 5.30 4.16 13.06
N THR A 97 6.41 4.83 13.36
CA THR A 97 7.73 4.50 12.83
C THR A 97 8.22 3.14 13.33
N LEU A 98 8.03 2.85 14.63
CA LEU A 98 8.35 1.53 15.20
C LEU A 98 7.54 0.40 14.55
N SER A 99 6.26 0.63 14.25
CA SER A 99 5.43 -0.34 13.53
C SER A 99 5.87 -0.52 12.06
N ALA A 100 6.37 0.54 11.41
CA ALA A 100 6.90 0.45 10.06
C ALA A 100 8.27 -0.24 10.02
N MET A 101 9.12 -0.04 11.02
CA MET A 101 10.36 -0.78 11.20
C MET A 101 10.11 -2.29 11.31
N LYS A 102 9.16 -2.69 12.16
CA LYS A 102 8.78 -4.11 12.27
C LYS A 102 8.28 -4.69 10.96
N LEU A 103 7.56 -3.89 10.15
CA LEU A 103 7.17 -4.35 8.82
C LEU A 103 8.40 -4.57 7.93
N SER A 104 9.44 -3.72 8.03
CA SER A 104 10.65 -3.91 7.23
C SER A 104 11.40 -5.19 7.58
N ASP A 105 11.28 -5.64 8.82
CA ASP A 105 11.87 -6.90 9.27
C ASP A 105 11.00 -8.12 8.91
N GLU A 106 9.68 -7.94 8.81
CA GLU A 106 8.71 -9.05 8.72
C GLU A 106 7.94 -9.10 7.39
N ILE A 107 8.25 -8.26 6.38
CA ILE A 107 7.41 -8.11 5.18
C ILE A 107 7.25 -9.41 4.39
N ALA A 108 8.25 -10.30 4.39
CA ALA A 108 8.19 -11.62 3.77
C ALA A 108 7.09 -12.51 4.37
N THR A 109 6.64 -12.23 5.62
CA THR A 109 5.56 -12.98 6.27
C THR A 109 4.17 -12.62 5.73
N ALA A 110 4.04 -11.54 4.96
CA ALA A 110 2.78 -11.21 4.32
C ALA A 110 2.37 -12.32 3.34
N PRO A 111 1.10 -12.76 3.34
CA PRO A 111 0.59 -13.77 2.39
C PRO A 111 0.82 -13.38 0.93
N ALA A 112 0.68 -12.09 0.60
CA ALA A 112 1.03 -11.55 -0.71
C ALA A 112 1.58 -10.12 -0.58
N ILE A 113 2.44 -9.74 -1.53
CA ILE A 113 2.92 -8.37 -1.69
C ILE A 113 2.50 -7.92 -3.10
N ILE A 114 1.84 -6.78 -3.22
CA ILE A 114 1.43 -6.21 -4.50
C ILE A 114 2.34 -5.03 -4.80
N LEU A 115 3.17 -5.13 -5.84
CA LEU A 115 3.88 -3.98 -6.38
C LEU A 115 2.94 -3.27 -7.35
N VAL A 116 2.56 -2.06 -6.99
CA VAL A 116 1.64 -1.23 -7.78
C VAL A 116 2.47 -0.30 -8.63
N CYS A 117 2.40 -0.50 -9.94
CA CYS A 117 3.26 0.17 -10.90
C CYS A 117 2.47 1.09 -11.83
N ALA A 118 3.13 2.15 -12.27
CA ALA A 118 2.71 2.93 -13.43
C ALA A 118 3.50 2.43 -14.66
N THR A 119 2.81 2.21 -15.78
CA THR A 119 3.42 1.69 -17.03
C THR A 119 4.18 2.77 -17.82
N ALA A 120 4.22 3.99 -17.31
CA ALA A 120 5.01 5.10 -17.84
C ALA A 120 5.51 5.98 -16.69
N GLN A 121 6.58 6.72 -16.93
CA GLN A 121 7.16 7.65 -15.97
C GLN A 121 6.35 8.96 -15.89
N GLY A 122 6.42 9.62 -14.75
CA GLY A 122 5.90 10.96 -14.54
C GLY A 122 4.67 11.05 -13.64
N SER A 123 4.29 12.29 -13.32
CA SER A 123 3.23 12.59 -12.35
C SER A 123 1.83 12.23 -12.84
N GLY A 124 1.56 12.28 -14.14
CA GLY A 124 0.26 11.94 -14.72
C GLY A 124 -0.09 10.46 -14.55
N PRO A 125 0.74 9.52 -15.04
CA PRO A 125 0.55 8.09 -14.80
C PRO A 125 0.48 7.75 -13.31
N MET A 126 1.39 8.28 -12.50
CA MET A 126 1.40 8.09 -11.05
C MET A 126 0.10 8.58 -10.41
N GLY A 127 -0.39 9.76 -10.78
CA GLY A 127 -1.65 10.33 -10.28
C GLY A 127 -2.87 9.46 -10.58
N SER A 128 -2.86 8.72 -11.69
CA SER A 128 -3.93 7.76 -12.04
C SER A 128 -3.83 6.45 -11.25
N VAL A 129 -2.64 6.06 -10.83
CA VAL A 129 -2.42 4.84 -10.01
C VAL A 129 -2.88 5.04 -8.56
N ILE A 130 -2.75 6.24 -7.99
CA ILE A 130 -3.10 6.52 -6.59
C ILE A 130 -4.56 6.18 -6.25
N PRO A 131 -5.58 6.60 -7.01
CA PRO A 131 -6.97 6.19 -6.77
C PRO A 131 -7.19 4.68 -6.85
N ALA A 132 -6.48 3.99 -7.74
CA ALA A 132 -6.57 2.54 -7.85
C ALA A 132 -6.10 1.83 -6.58
N VAL A 133 -5.04 2.34 -5.94
CA VAL A 133 -4.57 1.81 -4.64
C VAL A 133 -5.59 2.04 -3.53
N GLN A 134 -6.30 3.17 -3.53
CA GLN A 134 -7.35 3.41 -2.55
C GLN A 134 -8.51 2.41 -2.72
N ASN A 135 -8.95 2.15 -3.97
CA ASN A 135 -9.95 1.14 -4.25
C ASN A 135 -9.48 -0.26 -3.81
N LEU A 136 -8.23 -0.62 -4.12
CA LEU A 136 -7.60 -1.88 -3.68
C LEU A 136 -7.73 -2.07 -2.16
N LEU A 137 -7.34 -1.05 -1.38
CA LEU A 137 -7.35 -1.14 0.08
C LEU A 137 -8.76 -1.17 0.67
N LEU A 138 -9.71 -0.41 0.12
CA LEU A 138 -11.11 -0.43 0.55
C LEU A 138 -11.75 -1.79 0.29
N THR A 139 -11.48 -2.37 -0.89
CA THR A 139 -11.96 -3.70 -1.24
C THR A 139 -11.32 -4.79 -0.38
N ALA A 140 -10.00 -4.73 -0.18
CA ALA A 140 -9.31 -5.63 0.74
C ALA A 140 -9.95 -5.57 2.14
N ARG A 141 -10.18 -4.34 2.67
CA ARG A 141 -10.86 -4.14 3.97
C ARG A 141 -12.24 -4.79 4.00
N SER A 142 -13.02 -4.65 2.94
CA SER A 142 -14.38 -5.23 2.89
C SER A 142 -14.36 -6.76 2.92
N LEU A 143 -13.31 -7.37 2.41
CA LEU A 143 -13.09 -8.82 2.40
C LEU A 143 -12.31 -9.32 3.63
N GLY A 144 -12.11 -8.47 4.65
CA GLY A 144 -11.38 -8.82 5.86
C GLY A 144 -9.85 -8.90 5.69
N ILE A 145 -9.33 -8.45 4.54
CA ILE A 145 -7.90 -8.39 4.25
C ILE A 145 -7.34 -7.03 4.65
N GLY A 146 -6.29 -7.04 5.42
CA GLY A 146 -5.54 -5.83 5.78
C GLY A 146 -4.38 -5.57 4.84
N GLY A 147 -3.96 -4.32 4.75
CA GLY A 147 -2.78 -3.91 4.00
C GLY A 147 -2.28 -2.55 4.42
N THR A 148 -1.18 -2.14 3.86
CA THR A 148 -0.63 -0.79 4.05
C THR A 148 0.11 -0.33 2.82
N ILE A 149 0.02 0.96 2.52
CA ILE A 149 0.83 1.58 1.47
C ILE A 149 2.24 1.77 2.01
N THR A 150 3.22 1.32 1.25
CA THR A 150 4.62 1.65 1.46
C THR A 150 5.28 2.00 0.12
N THR A 151 6.48 2.59 0.17
CA THR A 151 7.26 2.95 -1.02
C THR A 151 8.67 2.40 -0.91
N LEU A 152 9.33 2.12 -2.03
CA LEU A 152 10.76 1.83 -2.06
C LEU A 152 11.59 3.12 -1.97
N HIS A 153 12.84 2.97 -1.57
CA HIS A 153 13.84 4.02 -1.74
C HIS A 153 14.49 3.88 -3.12
N PRO A 154 14.83 5.00 -3.82
CA PRO A 154 15.43 4.93 -5.15
C PRO A 154 16.67 4.04 -5.24
N SER A 155 17.46 3.95 -4.16
CA SER A 155 18.71 3.13 -4.14
C SER A 155 18.51 1.64 -4.41
N VAL A 156 17.29 1.11 -4.28
CA VAL A 156 17.00 -0.32 -4.51
C VAL A 156 16.03 -0.55 -5.68
N GLU A 157 15.50 0.51 -6.29
CA GLU A 157 14.44 0.37 -7.30
C GLU A 157 14.90 -0.45 -8.50
N ASP A 158 16.11 -0.22 -9.01
CA ASP A 158 16.66 -0.96 -10.14
C ASP A 158 16.89 -2.43 -9.81
N GLN A 159 17.28 -2.75 -8.59
CA GLN A 159 17.45 -4.14 -8.13
C GLN A 159 16.10 -4.85 -8.09
N VAL A 160 15.06 -4.20 -7.58
CA VAL A 160 13.69 -4.74 -7.58
C VAL A 160 13.17 -4.92 -9.01
N LYS A 161 13.39 -3.94 -9.90
CA LYS A 161 13.02 -4.09 -11.32
C LYS A 161 13.71 -5.27 -11.97
N SER A 162 15.02 -5.42 -11.73
CA SER A 162 15.80 -6.54 -12.26
C SER A 162 15.30 -7.89 -11.74
N MET A 163 15.04 -7.99 -10.43
CA MET A 163 14.54 -9.19 -9.78
C MET A 163 13.24 -9.72 -10.41
N PHE A 164 12.35 -8.81 -10.81
CA PHE A 164 11.05 -9.14 -11.39
C PHE A 164 10.99 -8.98 -12.92
N ASN A 165 12.12 -8.79 -13.61
CA ASN A 165 12.18 -8.54 -15.06
C ASN A 165 11.23 -7.42 -15.52
N MET A 166 11.13 -6.34 -14.74
CA MET A 166 10.28 -5.21 -15.07
C MET A 166 10.88 -4.37 -16.20
N PRO A 167 10.06 -3.85 -17.16
CA PRO A 167 10.53 -2.90 -18.15
C PRO A 167 11.11 -1.62 -17.51
N GLU A 168 12.12 -1.02 -18.14
CA GLU A 168 12.80 0.18 -17.63
C GLU A 168 11.85 1.39 -17.44
N ASN A 169 10.88 1.53 -18.35
CA ASN A 169 9.91 2.62 -18.32
C ASN A 169 8.83 2.48 -17.25
N VAL A 170 8.75 1.35 -16.57
CA VAL A 170 7.82 1.13 -15.44
C VAL A 170 8.34 1.87 -14.21
N GLN A 171 7.42 2.53 -13.51
CA GLN A 171 7.68 3.15 -12.20
C GLN A 171 6.97 2.36 -11.10
N ILE A 172 7.69 1.91 -10.08
CA ILE A 172 7.09 1.29 -8.89
C ILE A 172 6.56 2.42 -8.01
N VAL A 173 5.24 2.58 -7.97
CA VAL A 173 4.59 3.66 -7.20
C VAL A 173 4.46 3.27 -5.73
N TYR A 174 3.96 2.07 -5.47
CA TYR A 174 3.77 1.55 -4.11
C TYR A 174 4.08 0.07 -4.00
N CYS A 175 4.48 -0.34 -2.78
CA CYS A 175 4.48 -1.71 -2.31
C CYS A 175 3.35 -1.88 -1.31
N VAL A 176 2.46 -2.82 -1.54
CA VAL A 176 1.29 -3.06 -0.69
C VAL A 176 1.30 -4.51 -0.21
N PRO A 177 1.90 -4.80 0.96
CA PRO A 177 1.72 -6.10 1.59
C PRO A 177 0.28 -6.25 2.05
N ILE A 178 -0.32 -7.42 1.79
CA ILE A 178 -1.69 -7.75 2.17
C ILE A 178 -1.78 -9.11 2.87
N GLY A 179 -2.76 -9.25 3.77
CA GLY A 179 -2.99 -10.48 4.52
C GLY A 179 -4.11 -10.36 5.54
N TYR A 180 -4.52 -11.47 6.13
CA TYR A 180 -5.43 -11.46 7.27
C TYR A 180 -4.74 -10.80 8.47
N PRO A 181 -5.36 -9.77 9.10
CA PRO A 181 -4.70 -8.98 10.14
C PRO A 181 -4.50 -9.77 11.43
N LYS A 182 -3.34 -9.60 12.10
CA LYS A 182 -3.15 -10.01 13.50
C LYS A 182 -3.80 -9.03 14.47
N GLY A 183 -4.02 -7.78 14.06
CA GLY A 183 -4.73 -6.75 14.83
C GLY A 183 -6.14 -6.53 14.29
N ASN A 184 -6.76 -5.46 14.75
CA ASN A 184 -8.12 -5.09 14.36
C ASN A 184 -8.13 -3.93 13.36
N PHE A 185 -9.12 -3.92 12.49
CA PHE A 185 -9.55 -2.69 11.82
C PHE A 185 -10.16 -1.72 12.84
N GLY A 186 -10.44 -0.52 12.44
CA GLY A 186 -11.09 0.42 13.33
C GLY A 186 -10.76 1.87 12.98
N PRO A 187 -11.36 2.84 13.70
CA PRO A 187 -11.23 4.24 13.38
C PRO A 187 -9.77 4.70 13.46
N VAL A 188 -9.47 5.71 12.67
CA VAL A 188 -8.18 6.40 12.66
C VAL A 188 -8.38 7.83 13.13
N GLN A 189 -7.37 8.37 13.80
CA GLN A 189 -7.38 9.79 14.15
C GLN A 189 -7.14 10.63 12.91
N ARG A 190 -7.91 11.68 12.75
CA ARG A 190 -7.79 12.67 11.68
C ARG A 190 -7.91 14.06 12.30
N LYS A 191 -7.38 15.05 11.60
CA LYS A 191 -7.62 16.45 11.93
C LYS A 191 -9.13 16.75 11.83
N PRO A 192 -9.63 17.69 12.64
CA PRO A 192 -10.99 18.22 12.47
C PRO A 192 -11.20 18.74 11.05
N LEU A 193 -12.41 18.56 10.51
CA LEU A 193 -12.73 18.96 9.14
C LEU A 193 -12.45 20.43 8.88
N ALA A 194 -12.74 21.30 9.86
CA ALA A 194 -12.49 22.73 9.79
C ALA A 194 -11.01 23.12 9.58
N GLU A 195 -10.06 22.27 9.96
CA GLU A 195 -8.62 22.53 9.73
C GLU A 195 -8.15 22.19 8.31
N VAL A 196 -8.97 21.49 7.54
CA VAL A 196 -8.61 20.97 6.21
C VAL A 196 -9.59 21.37 5.12
N THR A 197 -10.51 22.31 5.43
CA THR A 197 -11.50 22.81 4.48
C THR A 197 -11.56 24.33 4.51
N SER A 198 -11.89 24.92 3.37
CA SER A 198 -12.14 26.36 3.24
C SER A 198 -13.26 26.58 2.23
N LEU A 199 -14.07 27.61 2.42
CA LEU A 199 -15.16 28.01 1.51
C LEU A 199 -14.71 29.16 0.61
N GLY A 200 -14.55 28.90 -0.67
CA GLY A 200 -14.25 29.94 -1.66
C GLY A 200 -12.83 30.49 -1.63
N VAL A 201 -12.35 30.94 -0.49
CA VAL A 201 -11.02 31.52 -0.25
C VAL A 201 -10.28 30.69 0.78
N TRP A 202 -8.96 30.48 0.58
CA TRP A 202 -8.15 29.72 1.52
C TRP A 202 -8.17 30.33 2.93
N GLY A 203 -8.54 29.53 3.92
CA GLY A 203 -8.63 29.95 5.33
C GLY A 203 -10.03 30.40 5.78
N GLU A 204 -10.95 30.67 4.87
CA GLU A 204 -12.35 30.96 5.22
C GLU A 204 -13.07 29.68 5.66
N PRO A 205 -13.79 29.67 6.80
CA PRO A 205 -14.44 28.47 7.28
C PRO A 205 -15.60 28.03 6.37
N LEU A 206 -15.78 26.68 6.27
CA LEU A 206 -16.91 26.06 5.58
C LEU A 206 -18.17 26.16 6.43
#